data_620a6394db9935e47ac9f60e08deaa4b
#
_entry.id   620a6394db9935e47ac9f60e08deaa4b
#
_cell.length_a   1.000
_cell.length_b   1.000
_cell.length_c   1.000
_cell.angle_alpha   90.00
_cell.angle_beta   90.00
_cell.angle_gamma   90.00
#
_symmetry.space_group_name_H-M   'P 1'
#
loop_
_entity.id
_entity.type
_entity.pdbx_description
1 polymer ?
#
loop_
_entity_poly.entity_id
_entity_poly.type
_entity_poly.pdbx_seq_one_letter_code
_entity_poly.pdbx_strand_id
1 'polypeptide(L)'
;RQRQMCIRDRRGEIVPTRKILKTPFQIEKIRKSAELNTAILDEVARQIHVGMSTQEIDDIVYRFTKEHGGIPAPLNYQGFPKSVCTSINNEICHGIPDENIILEEGDIINVDVSTILDGYFSDASRMFKMGKVSERAERIVRVTEECVKLGLEAAKPWGHLGDIADAINTHARANGYSVVEDIGGHGVGLEFHEDPFVSYVTPKGSEMLLVPGMMFTIEPMINEGSPDFFVDEDNDWTVYTMDDGLSAQIEYMVLITENGAEVLTK
;
A
#
# COMPACT_ATOMS: atom_id res chain seq x y z
N ARG A 1 21.05 -1.58 19.56
CA ARG A 1 20.57 -2.03 18.25
C ARG A 1 21.53 -3.04 17.60
N GLN A 2 22.76 -2.68 17.23
CA GLN A 2 23.71 -3.56 16.53
C GLN A 2 24.02 -4.86 17.32
N ARG A 3 24.23 -4.79 18.64
CA ARG A 3 24.47 -5.97 19.49
C ARG A 3 23.27 -6.93 19.48
N GLN A 4 22.05 -6.40 19.49
CA GLN A 4 20.82 -7.19 19.44
C GLN A 4 20.67 -7.90 18.08
N MET A 5 20.93 -7.19 16.98
CA MET A 5 20.94 -7.77 15.65
C MET A 5 21.94 -8.93 15.53
N CYS A 6 23.18 -8.74 16.01
CA CYS A 6 24.19 -9.81 16.00
C CYS A 6 23.81 -11.04 16.84
N ILE A 7 23.08 -10.86 17.93
CA ILE A 7 22.59 -11.97 18.74
C ILE A 7 21.51 -12.75 17.99
N ARG A 8 20.57 -12.06 17.34
CA ARG A 8 19.47 -12.63 16.57
C ARG A 8 19.96 -13.36 15.32
N ASP A 9 20.88 -12.77 14.59
CA ASP A 9 21.56 -13.38 13.44
C ASP A 9 22.22 -14.73 13.81
N ARG A 10 22.95 -14.79 14.94
CA ARG A 10 23.53 -16.04 15.45
C ARG A 10 22.49 -17.11 15.84
N ARG A 11 21.25 -16.73 16.02
CA ARG A 11 20.12 -17.63 16.26
C ARG A 11 19.41 -18.09 14.98
N GLY A 12 19.91 -17.64 13.83
CA GLY A 12 19.35 -17.97 12.51
C GLY A 12 18.12 -17.15 12.12
N GLU A 13 17.86 -16.03 12.81
CA GLU A 13 16.82 -15.08 12.42
C GLU A 13 17.28 -14.23 11.22
N ILE A 14 16.37 -13.91 10.31
CA ILE A 14 16.66 -13.03 9.16
C ILE A 14 16.75 -11.59 9.67
N VAL A 15 17.95 -11.05 9.71
CA VAL A 15 18.22 -9.71 10.23
C VAL A 15 18.40 -8.73 9.07
N PRO A 16 17.75 -7.54 9.10
CA PRO A 16 17.92 -6.55 8.05
C PRO A 16 19.35 -6.04 7.94
N THR A 17 19.81 -5.81 6.72
CA THR A 17 21.09 -5.16 6.47
C THR A 17 21.03 -3.67 6.86
N ARG A 18 22.19 -3.03 7.02
CA ARG A 18 22.23 -1.60 7.31
C ARG A 18 21.63 -0.72 6.23
N LYS A 19 21.58 -1.21 4.98
CA LYS A 19 21.00 -0.46 3.85
C LYS A 19 19.49 -0.27 3.99
N ILE A 20 18.80 -1.20 4.64
CA ILE A 20 17.36 -1.15 4.89
C ILE A 20 17.01 -0.10 5.95
N LEU A 21 17.94 0.16 6.90
CA LEU A 21 17.69 1.05 8.02
C LEU A 21 17.95 2.52 7.63
N LYS A 22 16.93 3.34 7.71
CA LYS A 22 17.03 4.77 7.41
C LYS A 22 17.72 5.53 8.54
N THR A 23 18.56 6.50 8.15
CA THR A 23 19.18 7.44 9.11
C THR A 23 18.17 8.49 9.57
N PRO A 24 18.38 9.18 10.71
CA PRO A 24 17.49 10.25 11.17
C PRO A 24 17.28 11.35 10.11
N PHE A 25 18.32 11.71 9.36
CA PHE A 25 18.21 12.68 8.28
C PHE A 25 17.29 12.20 7.13
N GLN A 26 17.46 10.94 6.71
CA GLN A 26 16.60 10.34 5.68
C GLN A 26 15.14 10.25 6.14
N ILE A 27 14.92 9.84 7.40
CA ILE A 27 13.60 9.76 8.02
C ILE A 27 12.88 11.12 7.96
N GLU A 28 13.58 12.20 8.32
CA GLU A 28 13.01 13.56 8.28
C GLU A 28 12.60 13.96 6.85
N LYS A 29 13.43 13.66 5.85
CA LYS A 29 13.15 13.94 4.45
C LYS A 29 11.98 13.11 3.92
N ILE A 30 11.94 11.83 4.25
CA ILE A 30 10.86 10.92 3.85
C ILE A 30 9.53 11.36 4.49
N ARG A 31 9.54 11.84 5.74
CA ARG A 31 8.34 12.40 6.38
C ARG A 31 7.72 13.55 5.57
N LYS A 32 8.53 14.44 5.02
CA LYS A 32 8.06 15.55 4.18
C LYS A 32 7.41 15.05 2.89
N SER A 33 7.98 14.01 2.28
CA SER A 33 7.36 13.34 1.15
C SER A 33 6.02 12.70 1.54
N ALA A 34 5.97 12.02 2.70
CA ALA A 34 4.76 11.40 3.22
C ALA A 34 3.65 12.42 3.56
N GLU A 35 4.01 13.59 4.10
CA GLU A 35 3.08 14.70 4.33
C GLU A 35 2.48 15.19 3.02
N LEU A 36 3.27 15.35 1.96
CA LEU A 36 2.78 15.71 0.64
C LEU A 36 1.88 14.60 0.06
N ASN A 37 2.28 13.35 0.17
CA ASN A 37 1.48 12.21 -0.28
C ASN A 37 0.09 12.19 0.38
N THR A 38 0.03 12.37 1.69
CA THR A 38 -1.22 12.48 2.45
C THR A 38 -2.07 13.66 1.95
N ALA A 39 -1.46 14.82 1.71
CA ALA A 39 -2.16 16.00 1.20
C ALA A 39 -2.74 15.78 -0.21
N ILE A 40 -2.05 15.02 -1.06
CA ILE A 40 -2.55 14.64 -2.39
C ILE A 40 -3.81 13.76 -2.26
N LEU A 41 -3.77 12.74 -1.40
CA LEU A 41 -4.94 11.89 -1.14
C LEU A 41 -6.10 12.66 -0.52
N ASP A 42 -5.83 13.65 0.34
CA ASP A 42 -6.84 14.56 0.88
C ASP A 42 -7.46 15.44 -0.21
N GLU A 43 -6.67 15.87 -1.20
CA GLU A 43 -7.17 16.60 -2.35
C GLU A 43 -8.08 15.73 -3.23
N VAL A 44 -7.68 14.49 -3.50
CA VAL A 44 -8.54 13.52 -4.19
C VAL A 44 -9.85 13.32 -3.42
N ALA A 45 -9.78 13.10 -2.10
CA ALA A 45 -10.95 12.90 -1.26
C ALA A 45 -11.95 14.06 -1.29
N ARG A 46 -11.48 15.29 -1.50
CA ARG A 46 -12.35 16.47 -1.63
C ARG A 46 -13.06 16.58 -2.97
N GLN A 47 -12.52 15.97 -4.01
CA GLN A 47 -13.00 16.15 -5.38
C GLN A 47 -13.68 14.91 -5.96
N ILE A 48 -13.31 13.71 -5.52
CA ILE A 48 -13.82 12.45 -6.08
C ILE A 48 -15.34 12.35 -5.92
N HIS A 49 -16.02 11.99 -7.00
CA HIS A 49 -17.48 11.86 -7.02
C HIS A 49 -17.95 10.94 -8.16
N VAL A 50 -19.18 10.46 -8.04
CA VAL A 50 -19.86 9.70 -9.10
C VAL A 50 -19.94 10.54 -10.38
N GLY A 51 -19.61 9.94 -11.52
CA GLY A 51 -19.58 10.60 -12.82
C GLY A 51 -18.20 11.18 -13.20
N MET A 52 -17.23 11.17 -12.29
CA MET A 52 -15.85 11.53 -12.58
C MET A 52 -15.16 10.41 -13.35
N SER A 53 -14.32 10.74 -14.33
CA SER A 53 -13.44 9.76 -14.96
C SER A 53 -12.21 9.49 -14.09
N THR A 54 -11.60 8.33 -14.26
CA THR A 54 -10.32 8.04 -13.57
C THR A 54 -9.19 8.91 -14.08
N GLN A 55 -9.27 9.40 -15.33
CA GLN A 55 -8.34 10.40 -15.85
C GLN A 55 -8.39 11.73 -15.07
N GLU A 56 -9.58 12.18 -14.67
CA GLU A 56 -9.70 13.39 -13.85
C GLU A 56 -9.04 13.22 -12.47
N ILE A 57 -9.02 12.01 -11.92
CA ILE A 57 -8.25 11.71 -10.70
C ILE A 57 -6.75 11.85 -10.97
N ASP A 58 -6.25 11.30 -12.07
CA ASP A 58 -4.86 11.45 -12.49
C ASP A 58 -4.47 12.93 -12.66
N ASP A 59 -5.33 13.73 -13.30
CA ASP A 59 -5.12 15.17 -13.49
C ASP A 59 -5.03 15.92 -12.15
N ILE A 60 -5.85 15.58 -11.16
CA ILE A 60 -5.81 16.13 -9.81
C ILE A 60 -4.47 15.78 -9.14
N VAL A 61 -4.11 14.50 -9.14
CA VAL A 61 -2.88 14.01 -8.53
C VAL A 61 -1.65 14.65 -9.18
N TYR A 62 -1.57 14.66 -10.50
CA TYR A 62 -0.46 15.27 -11.23
C TYR A 62 -0.32 16.75 -10.90
N ARG A 63 -1.39 17.53 -11.07
CA ARG A 63 -1.40 18.97 -10.85
C ARG A 63 -0.99 19.31 -9.41
N PHE A 64 -1.68 18.72 -8.41
CA PHE A 64 -1.41 19.01 -7.02
C PHE A 64 0.03 18.66 -6.61
N THR A 65 0.52 17.49 -7.05
CA THR A 65 1.91 17.06 -6.80
C THR A 65 2.91 18.09 -7.37
N LYS A 66 2.71 18.52 -8.61
CA LYS A 66 3.61 19.47 -9.28
C LYS A 66 3.56 20.86 -8.65
N GLU A 67 2.40 21.34 -8.28
CA GLU A 67 2.21 22.64 -7.60
C GLU A 67 2.92 22.70 -6.24
N HIS A 68 3.09 21.55 -5.58
CA HIS A 68 3.79 21.44 -4.29
C HIS A 68 5.25 20.96 -4.41
N GLY A 69 5.82 21.02 -5.61
CA GLY A 69 7.23 20.72 -5.85
C GLY A 69 7.59 19.23 -5.87
N GLY A 70 6.58 18.35 -5.84
CA GLY A 70 6.76 16.92 -5.94
C GLY A 70 6.80 16.39 -7.36
N ILE A 71 7.05 15.10 -7.48
CA ILE A 71 6.99 14.33 -8.73
C ILE A 71 6.15 13.09 -8.45
N PRO A 72 5.12 12.78 -9.28
CA PRO A 72 4.41 11.51 -9.19
C PRO A 72 5.38 10.35 -9.48
N ALA A 73 5.56 9.45 -8.51
CA ALA A 73 6.52 8.36 -8.66
C ALA A 73 6.13 7.32 -9.72
N PRO A 74 4.84 7.00 -9.93
CA PRO A 74 4.45 6.03 -10.95
C PRO A 74 4.71 6.48 -12.38
N LEU A 75 4.67 7.79 -12.65
CA LEU A 75 4.76 8.32 -14.01
C LEU A 75 6.09 7.95 -14.68
N ASN A 76 6.00 7.16 -15.74
CA ASN A 76 7.11 6.57 -16.50
C ASN A 76 7.95 5.51 -15.72
N TYR A 77 7.53 5.12 -14.52
CA TYR A 77 8.18 4.04 -13.79
C TYR A 77 7.93 2.71 -14.52
N GLN A 78 9.02 2.09 -15.02
CA GLN A 78 8.97 0.87 -15.83
C GLN A 78 7.97 0.92 -17.00
N GLY A 79 7.66 2.12 -17.49
CA GLY A 79 6.72 2.34 -18.59
C GLY A 79 5.27 2.62 -18.17
N PHE A 80 4.95 2.70 -16.88
CA PHE A 80 3.61 3.07 -16.41
C PHE A 80 3.25 4.49 -16.90
N PRO A 81 2.07 4.69 -17.54
CA PRO A 81 1.82 5.92 -18.30
C PRO A 81 1.20 7.07 -17.51
N LYS A 82 0.83 6.86 -16.24
CA LYS A 82 0.03 7.78 -15.44
C LYS A 82 0.67 8.14 -14.11
N SER A 83 0.10 9.12 -13.41
CA SER A 83 0.64 9.66 -12.15
C SER A 83 0.14 8.97 -10.90
N VAL A 84 -0.87 8.11 -11.04
CA VAL A 84 -1.58 7.43 -9.96
C VAL A 84 -2.12 6.11 -10.48
N CYS A 85 -2.31 5.12 -9.62
CA CYS A 85 -3.09 3.94 -9.95
C CYS A 85 -4.53 4.09 -9.44
N THR A 86 -5.50 3.68 -10.26
CA THR A 86 -6.93 3.72 -9.93
C THR A 86 -7.53 2.35 -10.22
N SER A 87 -7.90 1.61 -9.17
CA SER A 87 -8.35 0.23 -9.30
C SER A 87 -9.78 0.09 -8.78
N ILE A 88 -10.71 -0.31 -9.67
CA ILE A 88 -12.15 -0.31 -9.41
C ILE A 88 -12.65 -1.76 -9.24
N ASN A 89 -13.45 -2.00 -8.20
CA ASN A 89 -14.21 -3.25 -7.97
C ASN A 89 -13.33 -4.51 -7.97
N ASN A 90 -13.22 -5.23 -9.08
CA ASN A 90 -12.44 -6.46 -9.25
C ASN A 90 -10.99 -6.21 -9.71
N GLU A 91 -10.60 -4.96 -9.90
CA GLU A 91 -9.21 -4.59 -10.08
C GLU A 91 -8.50 -4.61 -8.72
N ILE A 92 -7.47 -5.44 -8.59
CA ILE A 92 -6.72 -5.59 -7.35
C ILE A 92 -5.79 -4.39 -7.14
N CYS A 93 -4.99 -4.07 -8.18
CA CYS A 93 -4.04 -2.94 -8.17
C CYS A 93 -3.63 -2.56 -9.59
N HIS A 94 -2.84 -1.49 -9.70
CA HIS A 94 -2.21 -0.97 -10.91
C HIS A 94 -3.19 -0.61 -12.04
N GLY A 95 -4.46 -0.32 -11.72
CA GLY A 95 -5.41 0.21 -12.71
C GLY A 95 -4.90 1.51 -13.33
N ILE A 96 -4.98 1.61 -14.66
CA ILE A 96 -4.49 2.76 -15.41
C ILE A 96 -5.63 3.78 -15.60
N PRO A 97 -5.48 5.01 -15.10
CA PRO A 97 -6.46 6.08 -15.36
C PRO A 97 -6.77 6.29 -16.84
N ASP A 98 -8.07 6.38 -17.18
CA ASP A 98 -8.57 6.57 -18.54
C ASP A 98 -9.79 7.51 -18.54
N GLU A 99 -9.95 8.31 -19.62
CA GLU A 99 -11.06 9.25 -19.79
C GLU A 99 -12.42 8.55 -20.00
N ASN A 100 -12.42 7.30 -20.45
CA ASN A 100 -13.62 6.51 -20.70
C ASN A 100 -14.04 5.64 -19.51
N ILE A 101 -13.21 5.53 -18.46
CA ILE A 101 -13.55 4.84 -17.23
C ILE A 101 -14.18 5.84 -16.27
N ILE A 102 -15.52 5.79 -16.21
CA ILE A 102 -16.32 6.71 -15.39
C ILE A 102 -16.78 6.03 -14.12
N LEU A 103 -16.59 6.68 -12.98
CA LEU A 103 -17.03 6.20 -11.68
C LEU A 103 -18.56 6.19 -11.60
N GLU A 104 -19.12 5.04 -11.29
CA GLU A 104 -20.56 4.83 -11.17
C GLU A 104 -21.00 4.72 -9.71
N GLU A 105 -22.28 4.96 -9.46
CA GLU A 105 -22.83 4.73 -8.12
C GLU A 105 -22.77 3.23 -7.78
N GLY A 106 -22.20 2.93 -6.62
CA GLY A 106 -22.00 1.57 -6.16
C GLY A 106 -20.56 1.06 -6.31
N ASP A 107 -19.72 1.77 -7.07
CA ASP A 107 -18.31 1.40 -7.20
C ASP A 107 -17.53 1.59 -5.88
N ILE A 108 -16.56 0.73 -5.69
CA ILE A 108 -15.45 0.96 -4.76
C ILE A 108 -14.17 1.13 -5.58
N ILE A 109 -13.35 2.10 -5.22
CA ILE A 109 -12.11 2.39 -5.96
C ILE A 109 -10.96 2.57 -4.97
N ASN A 110 -9.85 1.90 -5.26
CA ASN A 110 -8.56 2.21 -4.66
C ASN A 110 -7.87 3.32 -5.47
N VAL A 111 -7.42 4.37 -4.79
CA VAL A 111 -6.56 5.41 -5.37
C VAL A 111 -5.22 5.33 -4.67
N ASP A 112 -4.20 4.97 -5.43
CA ASP A 112 -2.86 4.67 -4.95
C ASP A 112 -1.87 5.73 -5.44
N VAL A 113 -1.38 6.53 -4.51
CA VAL A 113 -0.54 7.70 -4.74
C VAL A 113 0.86 7.46 -4.19
N SER A 114 1.83 7.51 -5.08
CA SER A 114 3.24 7.46 -4.72
C SER A 114 3.92 8.77 -5.12
N THR A 115 4.71 9.35 -4.23
CA THR A 115 5.23 10.71 -4.36
C THR A 115 6.75 10.75 -4.17
N ILE A 116 7.42 11.56 -4.99
CA ILE A 116 8.83 11.90 -4.80
C ILE A 116 8.90 13.38 -4.40
N LEU A 117 9.55 13.67 -3.27
CA LEU A 117 9.86 15.04 -2.84
C LEU A 117 11.34 15.11 -2.45
N ASP A 118 12.08 16.04 -3.06
CA ASP A 118 13.53 16.19 -2.83
C ASP A 118 14.34 14.88 -3.02
N GLY A 119 13.87 13.98 -3.89
CA GLY A 119 14.49 12.68 -4.15
C GLY A 119 14.13 11.58 -3.14
N TYR A 120 13.17 11.81 -2.24
CA TYR A 120 12.67 10.83 -1.28
C TYR A 120 11.25 10.39 -1.60
N PHE A 121 11.00 9.09 -1.47
CA PHE A 121 9.74 8.44 -1.86
C PHE A 121 8.81 8.25 -0.68
N SER A 122 7.51 8.35 -0.97
CA SER A 122 6.43 7.98 -0.06
C SER A 122 5.29 7.35 -0.83
N ASP A 123 4.50 6.53 -0.15
CA ASP A 123 3.48 5.69 -0.75
C ASP A 123 2.27 5.53 0.16
N ALA A 124 1.07 5.58 -0.41
CA ALA A 124 -0.17 5.29 0.29
C ALA A 124 -1.35 5.14 -0.66
N SER A 125 -2.31 4.31 -0.28
CA SER A 125 -3.57 4.21 -0.98
C SER A 125 -4.78 4.29 -0.05
N ARG A 126 -5.90 4.73 -0.61
CA ARG A 126 -7.20 4.78 0.08
C ARG A 126 -8.29 4.15 -0.77
N MET A 127 -9.28 3.56 -0.09
CA MET A 127 -10.53 3.15 -0.72
C MET A 127 -11.55 4.26 -0.65
N PHE A 128 -12.24 4.50 -1.76
CA PHE A 128 -13.37 5.41 -1.85
C PHE A 128 -14.61 4.64 -2.28
N LYS A 129 -15.74 4.98 -1.68
CA LYS A 129 -17.06 4.41 -2.01
C LYS A 129 -17.85 5.43 -2.79
N MET A 130 -18.29 5.07 -3.99
CA MET A 130 -19.01 5.96 -4.88
C MET A 130 -20.51 5.89 -4.61
N GLY A 131 -21.04 6.95 -3.99
CA GLY A 131 -22.45 7.00 -3.61
C GLY A 131 -22.86 5.87 -2.65
N LYS A 132 -23.99 5.25 -2.90
CA LYS A 132 -24.49 4.12 -2.10
C LYS A 132 -23.94 2.80 -2.65
N VAL A 133 -23.05 2.19 -1.92
CA VAL A 133 -22.49 0.87 -2.27
C VAL A 133 -23.31 -0.28 -1.68
N SER A 134 -23.13 -1.49 -2.21
CA SER A 134 -23.76 -2.71 -1.69
C SER A 134 -23.21 -3.09 -0.31
N GLU A 135 -23.96 -3.87 0.48
CA GLU A 135 -23.46 -4.44 1.76
C GLU A 135 -22.19 -5.27 1.57
N ARG A 136 -22.08 -5.96 0.43
CA ARG A 136 -20.92 -6.73 0.02
C ARG A 136 -19.70 -5.83 -0.14
N ALA A 137 -19.82 -4.72 -0.85
CA ALA A 137 -18.74 -3.74 -1.05
C ALA A 137 -18.37 -3.03 0.27
N GLU A 138 -19.37 -2.63 1.06
CA GLU A 138 -19.15 -2.04 2.39
C GLU A 138 -18.35 -2.98 3.30
N ARG A 139 -18.69 -4.27 3.27
CA ARG A 139 -18.07 -5.27 4.13
C ARG A 139 -16.62 -5.52 3.77
N ILE A 140 -16.27 -5.67 2.47
CA ILE A 140 -14.89 -5.93 2.07
C ILE A 140 -13.99 -4.74 2.40
N VAL A 141 -14.43 -3.49 2.17
CA VAL A 141 -13.68 -2.29 2.54
C VAL A 141 -13.43 -2.24 4.05
N ARG A 142 -14.46 -2.46 4.86
CA ARG A 142 -14.34 -2.47 6.32
C ARG A 142 -13.38 -3.58 6.81
N VAL A 143 -13.48 -4.79 6.29
CA VAL A 143 -12.58 -5.89 6.71
C VAL A 143 -11.14 -5.60 6.28
N THR A 144 -10.93 -4.94 5.14
CA THR A 144 -9.60 -4.48 4.72
C THR A 144 -9.04 -3.43 5.69
N GLU A 145 -9.84 -2.46 6.13
CA GLU A 145 -9.45 -1.50 7.17
C GLU A 145 -9.05 -2.19 8.48
N GLU A 146 -9.85 -3.18 8.90
CA GLU A 146 -9.58 -3.99 10.09
C GLU A 146 -8.27 -4.79 9.94
N CYS A 147 -8.03 -5.41 8.77
CA CYS A 147 -6.78 -6.12 8.46
C CYS A 147 -5.55 -5.22 8.59
N VAL A 148 -5.59 -4.04 7.99
CA VAL A 148 -4.48 -3.07 8.06
C VAL A 148 -4.24 -2.61 9.50
N LYS A 149 -5.29 -2.33 10.24
CA LYS A 149 -5.19 -1.96 11.66
C LYS A 149 -4.52 -3.06 12.49
N LEU A 150 -4.94 -4.32 12.32
CA LEU A 150 -4.34 -5.46 13.02
C LEU A 150 -2.88 -5.68 12.61
N GLY A 151 -2.55 -5.50 11.34
CA GLY A 151 -1.17 -5.52 10.86
C GLY A 151 -0.30 -4.45 11.50
N LEU A 152 -0.81 -3.21 11.61
CA LEU A 152 -0.13 -2.11 12.30
C LEU A 152 0.10 -2.40 13.78
N GLU A 153 -0.90 -2.97 14.47
CA GLU A 153 -0.78 -3.37 15.88
C GLU A 153 0.23 -4.50 16.10
N ALA A 154 0.38 -5.39 15.11
CA ALA A 154 1.34 -6.48 15.13
C ALA A 154 2.79 -6.04 14.79
N ALA A 155 2.96 -4.90 14.13
CA ALA A 155 4.25 -4.36 13.72
C ALA A 155 5.06 -3.81 14.92
N LYS A 156 5.58 -4.71 15.72
CA LYS A 156 6.36 -4.40 16.93
C LYS A 156 7.86 -4.44 16.66
N PRO A 157 8.65 -3.52 17.25
CA PRO A 157 10.11 -3.63 17.17
C PRO A 157 10.58 -4.96 17.77
N TRP A 158 11.49 -5.62 17.06
CA TRP A 158 12.05 -6.94 17.41
C TRP A 158 11.09 -8.12 17.26
N GLY A 159 9.86 -7.90 16.71
CA GLY A 159 9.01 -8.92 16.10
C GLY A 159 9.46 -9.23 14.68
N HIS A 160 8.61 -9.86 13.89
CA HIS A 160 8.92 -10.28 12.52
C HIS A 160 7.88 -9.75 11.52
N LEU A 161 8.24 -9.66 10.24
CA LEU A 161 7.27 -9.35 9.18
C LEU A 161 6.12 -10.38 9.15
N GLY A 162 6.41 -11.65 9.45
CA GLY A 162 5.38 -12.69 9.55
C GLY A 162 4.34 -12.46 10.67
N ASP A 163 4.66 -11.64 11.69
CA ASP A 163 3.66 -11.29 12.72
C ASP A 163 2.56 -10.38 12.12
N ILE A 164 2.96 -9.48 11.22
CA ILE A 164 2.04 -8.61 10.45
C ILE A 164 1.19 -9.46 9.52
N ALA A 165 1.85 -10.33 8.76
CA ALA A 165 1.21 -11.23 7.81
C ALA A 165 0.16 -12.14 8.47
N ASP A 166 0.52 -12.79 9.56
CA ASP A 166 -0.36 -13.69 10.30
C ASP A 166 -1.60 -12.96 10.86
N ALA A 167 -1.42 -11.76 11.40
CA ALA A 167 -2.53 -10.94 11.90
C ALA A 167 -3.52 -10.59 10.79
N ILE A 168 -3.04 -10.18 9.63
CA ILE A 168 -3.85 -9.81 8.46
C ILE A 168 -4.55 -11.05 7.89
N ASN A 169 -3.80 -12.10 7.58
CA ASN A 169 -4.33 -13.30 6.95
C ASN A 169 -5.37 -14.03 7.82
N THR A 170 -5.09 -14.12 9.11
CA THR A 170 -6.02 -14.74 10.07
C THR A 170 -7.35 -14.00 10.11
N HIS A 171 -7.33 -12.66 10.15
CA HIS A 171 -8.55 -11.87 10.18
C HIS A 171 -9.32 -11.92 8.86
N ALA A 172 -8.64 -11.78 7.72
CA ALA A 172 -9.25 -11.89 6.40
C ALA A 172 -9.97 -13.24 6.23
N ARG A 173 -9.27 -14.34 6.51
CA ARG A 173 -9.83 -15.70 6.40
C ARG A 173 -10.98 -15.96 7.36
N ALA A 174 -10.92 -15.47 8.59
CA ALA A 174 -12.00 -15.57 9.55
C ALA A 174 -13.27 -14.85 9.09
N ASN A 175 -13.15 -13.86 8.22
CA ASN A 175 -14.24 -13.14 7.59
C ASN A 175 -14.66 -13.71 6.22
N GLY A 176 -14.03 -14.81 5.77
CA GLY A 176 -14.36 -15.47 4.50
C GLY A 176 -13.72 -14.84 3.28
N TYR A 177 -12.67 -14.02 3.46
CA TYR A 177 -11.89 -13.41 2.39
C TYR A 177 -10.54 -14.11 2.22
N SER A 178 -9.91 -13.90 1.08
CA SER A 178 -8.54 -14.31 0.80
C SER A 178 -7.60 -13.12 0.71
N VAL A 179 -6.31 -13.38 0.87
CA VAL A 179 -5.23 -12.40 0.75
C VAL A 179 -4.37 -12.79 -0.44
N VAL A 180 -4.07 -11.85 -1.34
CA VAL A 180 -3.19 -12.07 -2.49
C VAL A 180 -1.79 -12.41 -2.00
N GLU A 181 -1.15 -13.44 -2.60
CA GLU A 181 0.10 -14.01 -2.10
C GLU A 181 1.35 -13.43 -2.79
N ASP A 182 1.30 -13.31 -4.12
CA ASP A 182 2.47 -13.00 -4.95
C ASP A 182 2.71 -11.48 -5.14
N ILE A 183 1.79 -10.66 -4.67
CA ILE A 183 1.92 -9.19 -4.62
C ILE A 183 1.80 -8.78 -3.16
N GLY A 184 2.66 -7.88 -2.72
CA GLY A 184 2.72 -7.46 -1.33
C GLY A 184 3.33 -6.10 -1.15
N GLY A 185 3.59 -5.73 0.10
CA GLY A 185 4.26 -4.50 0.45
C GLY A 185 5.77 -4.56 0.20
N HIS A 186 6.40 -3.44 0.35
CA HIS A 186 7.82 -3.27 0.04
C HIS A 186 8.48 -2.20 0.93
N GLY A 187 9.79 -2.27 1.05
CA GLY A 187 10.57 -1.16 1.55
C GLY A 187 10.42 0.06 0.63
N VAL A 188 10.45 1.25 1.20
CA VAL A 188 10.26 2.51 0.46
C VAL A 188 10.99 3.65 1.15
N GLY A 189 11.31 4.69 0.40
CA GLY A 189 11.86 5.93 0.95
C GLY A 189 13.08 6.46 0.22
N LEU A 190 14.08 5.64 -0.08
CA LEU A 190 15.25 6.01 -0.90
C LEU A 190 15.03 5.64 -2.36
N GLU A 191 14.31 4.56 -2.58
CA GLU A 191 13.82 4.10 -3.87
C GLU A 191 12.31 3.92 -3.79
N PHE A 192 11.63 3.81 -4.93
CA PHE A 192 10.19 3.52 -4.98
C PHE A 192 9.91 2.14 -4.37
N HIS A 193 10.60 1.12 -4.84
CA HIS A 193 10.55 -0.23 -4.31
C HIS A 193 11.95 -0.67 -3.87
N GLU A 194 12.09 -1.00 -2.61
CA GLU A 194 13.33 -1.50 -2.02
C GLU A 194 13.04 -2.67 -1.06
N ASP A 195 14.08 -3.38 -0.62
CA ASP A 195 13.91 -4.41 0.40
C ASP A 195 13.38 -3.83 1.73
N PRO A 196 12.59 -4.61 2.49
CA PRO A 196 12.17 -5.98 2.23
C PRO A 196 10.89 -6.08 1.38
N PHE A 197 10.65 -7.22 0.74
CA PHE A 197 9.31 -7.62 0.32
C PHE A 197 8.49 -7.97 1.57
N VAL A 198 7.24 -7.53 1.62
CA VAL A 198 6.32 -7.72 2.76
C VAL A 198 5.15 -8.59 2.32
N SER A 199 5.23 -9.88 2.59
CA SER A 199 4.13 -10.83 2.38
C SER A 199 3.07 -10.66 3.47
N TYR A 200 1.82 -10.99 3.15
CA TYR A 200 0.71 -10.97 4.11
C TYR A 200 0.10 -12.35 4.37
N VAL A 201 0.80 -13.41 3.96
CA VAL A 201 0.33 -14.80 4.12
C VAL A 201 1.32 -15.70 4.85
N THR A 202 2.47 -15.18 5.25
CA THR A 202 3.50 -15.93 5.97
C THR A 202 3.15 -16.13 7.45
N PRO A 203 3.62 -17.22 8.07
CA PRO A 203 3.26 -17.53 9.44
C PRO A 203 3.92 -16.61 10.46
N LYS A 204 3.29 -16.48 11.61
CA LYS A 204 3.82 -15.73 12.76
C LYS A 204 5.24 -16.15 13.13
N GLY A 205 6.09 -15.17 13.43
CA GLY A 205 7.48 -15.38 13.83
C GLY A 205 8.43 -15.76 12.70
N SER A 206 7.95 -15.69 11.44
CA SER A 206 8.77 -15.91 10.24
C SER A 206 9.18 -14.57 9.58
N GLU A 207 9.96 -14.65 8.52
CA GLU A 207 10.46 -13.53 7.75
C GLU A 207 11.44 -12.63 8.51
N MET A 208 11.73 -11.46 7.93
CA MET A 208 12.73 -10.54 8.44
C MET A 208 12.31 -9.93 9.79
N LEU A 209 13.30 -9.81 10.68
CA LEU A 209 13.15 -9.14 11.97
C LEU A 209 12.85 -7.64 11.78
N LEU A 210 11.86 -7.13 12.50
CA LEU A 210 11.51 -5.71 12.53
C LEU A 210 12.49 -4.94 13.42
N VAL A 211 13.26 -4.06 12.81
CA VAL A 211 14.28 -3.26 13.51
C VAL A 211 13.96 -1.77 13.39
N PRO A 212 14.06 -0.99 14.50
CA PRO A 212 13.86 0.45 14.44
C PRO A 212 14.71 1.13 13.36
N GLY A 213 14.07 1.93 12.53
CA GLY A 213 14.63 2.56 11.34
C GLY A 213 14.25 1.89 10.02
N MET A 214 13.56 0.74 10.04
CA MET A 214 12.94 0.17 8.84
C MET A 214 11.74 0.99 8.42
N MET A 215 11.58 1.19 7.12
CA MET A 215 10.42 1.78 6.47
C MET A 215 9.92 0.85 5.38
N PHE A 216 8.64 0.59 5.37
CA PHE A 216 7.97 -0.26 4.39
C PHE A 216 6.47 0.03 4.33
N THR A 217 5.79 -0.52 3.33
CA THR A 217 4.35 -0.39 3.19
C THR A 217 3.61 -1.54 3.86
N ILE A 218 2.42 -1.26 4.39
CA ILE A 218 1.42 -2.25 4.79
C ILE A 218 0.22 -2.02 3.90
N GLU A 219 0.00 -2.93 2.93
CA GLU A 219 -0.92 -2.77 1.81
C GLU A 219 -1.60 -4.08 1.40
N PRO A 220 -2.20 -4.83 2.31
CA PRO A 220 -2.78 -6.11 1.94
C PRO A 220 -3.89 -5.95 0.91
N MET A 221 -3.86 -6.79 -0.12
CA MET A 221 -4.91 -6.91 -1.11
C MET A 221 -5.86 -8.01 -0.68
N ILE A 222 -7.08 -7.64 -0.35
CA ILE A 222 -8.12 -8.53 0.17
C ILE A 222 -9.12 -8.81 -0.92
N ASN A 223 -9.25 -10.09 -1.30
CA ASN A 223 -10.18 -10.55 -2.33
C ASN A 223 -11.40 -11.24 -1.71
N GLU A 224 -12.54 -11.06 -2.34
CA GLU A 224 -13.78 -11.68 -1.91
C GLU A 224 -13.80 -13.20 -2.16
N GLY A 225 -13.17 -13.65 -3.25
CA GLY A 225 -13.09 -15.05 -3.66
C GLY A 225 -11.68 -15.62 -3.56
N SER A 226 -11.15 -16.11 -4.69
CA SER A 226 -9.79 -16.67 -4.78
C SER A 226 -8.70 -15.63 -4.54
N PRO A 227 -7.55 -16.01 -3.97
CA PRO A 227 -6.36 -15.16 -3.95
C PRO A 227 -5.69 -15.03 -5.31
N ASP A 228 -6.11 -15.84 -6.30
CA ASP A 228 -5.50 -15.88 -7.63
C ASP A 228 -5.89 -14.63 -8.43
N PHE A 229 -5.00 -14.23 -9.33
CA PHE A 229 -5.16 -13.05 -10.17
C PHE A 229 -4.58 -13.29 -11.58
N PHE A 230 -4.89 -12.37 -12.47
CA PHE A 230 -4.23 -12.25 -13.76
C PHE A 230 -3.89 -10.78 -14.05
N VAL A 231 -2.89 -10.57 -14.87
CA VAL A 231 -2.53 -9.25 -15.37
C VAL A 231 -3.18 -9.07 -16.74
N ASP A 232 -3.75 -7.89 -16.97
CA ASP A 232 -4.34 -7.52 -18.26
C ASP A 232 -3.27 -7.59 -19.37
N GLU A 233 -3.51 -8.46 -20.36
CA GLU A 233 -2.59 -8.68 -21.50
C GLU A 233 -2.57 -7.49 -22.47
N ASP A 234 -3.59 -6.61 -22.47
CA ASP A 234 -3.67 -5.46 -23.35
C ASP A 234 -2.88 -4.26 -22.86
N ASN A 235 -2.73 -4.12 -21.52
CA ASN A 235 -2.00 -2.99 -20.94
C ASN A 235 -0.77 -3.38 -20.10
N ASP A 236 -0.54 -4.67 -19.83
CA ASP A 236 0.58 -5.23 -19.07
C ASP A 236 0.70 -4.72 -17.60
N TRP A 237 -0.35 -4.12 -17.05
CA TRP A 237 -0.31 -3.50 -15.72
C TRP A 237 -1.46 -3.89 -14.80
N THR A 238 -2.70 -3.68 -15.25
CA THR A 238 -3.87 -3.84 -14.38
C THR A 238 -4.01 -5.27 -13.91
N VAL A 239 -4.10 -5.47 -12.61
CA VAL A 239 -4.24 -6.79 -11.98
C VAL A 239 -5.70 -6.99 -11.59
N TYR A 240 -6.29 -8.07 -12.06
CA TYR A 240 -7.68 -8.45 -11.82
C TYR A 240 -7.81 -9.71 -10.98
N THR A 241 -8.89 -9.79 -10.20
CA THR A 241 -9.28 -11.05 -9.56
C THR A 241 -9.65 -12.10 -10.61
N MET A 242 -9.24 -13.36 -10.37
CA MET A 242 -9.49 -14.46 -11.34
C MET A 242 -10.98 -14.83 -11.47
N ASP A 243 -11.80 -14.50 -10.49
CA ASP A 243 -13.20 -14.90 -10.35
C ASP A 243 -14.20 -13.72 -10.41
N ASP A 244 -13.77 -12.56 -10.88
CA ASP A 244 -14.54 -11.32 -10.93
C ASP A 244 -15.10 -10.85 -9.56
N GLY A 245 -14.60 -11.40 -8.46
CA GLY A 245 -14.94 -10.98 -7.10
C GLY A 245 -14.35 -9.60 -6.79
N LEU A 246 -14.96 -8.89 -5.83
CA LEU A 246 -14.42 -7.61 -5.37
C LEU A 246 -13.05 -7.78 -4.72
N SER A 247 -12.21 -6.77 -4.90
CA SER A 247 -10.94 -6.61 -4.18
C SER A 247 -10.90 -5.24 -3.51
N ALA A 248 -10.24 -5.16 -2.36
CA ALA A 248 -9.99 -3.90 -1.67
C ALA A 248 -8.57 -3.87 -1.12
N GLN A 249 -7.93 -2.70 -1.18
CA GLN A 249 -6.59 -2.44 -0.68
C GLN A 249 -6.56 -1.10 0.03
N ILE A 250 -5.90 -1.06 1.18
CA ILE A 250 -5.55 0.19 1.87
C ILE A 250 -4.09 0.09 2.23
N GLU A 251 -3.36 1.14 1.91
CA GLU A 251 -1.92 1.18 2.11
C GLU A 251 -1.49 2.31 3.02
N TYR A 252 -0.63 1.95 3.97
CA TYR A 252 0.11 2.91 4.77
C TYR A 252 1.61 2.64 4.71
N MET A 253 2.38 3.70 4.52
CA MET A 253 3.81 3.68 4.75
C MET A 253 4.08 3.81 6.25
N VAL A 254 4.92 2.94 6.78
CA VAL A 254 5.23 2.87 8.22
C VAL A 254 6.73 2.96 8.50
N LEU A 255 7.06 3.56 9.64
CA LEU A 255 8.39 3.54 10.24
C LEU A 255 8.35 2.68 11.50
N ILE A 256 9.23 1.70 11.60
CA ILE A 256 9.46 0.98 12.86
C ILE A 256 10.31 1.87 13.78
N THR A 257 9.74 2.20 14.94
CA THR A 257 10.39 2.96 16.03
C THR A 257 10.75 2.03 17.18
N GLU A 258 11.41 2.56 18.22
CA GLU A 258 11.66 1.79 19.45
C GLU A 258 10.35 1.43 20.20
N ASN A 259 9.27 2.14 19.94
CA ASN A 259 7.99 2.00 20.66
C ASN A 259 6.90 1.27 19.86
N GLY A 260 7.10 0.99 18.57
CA GLY A 260 6.11 0.39 17.68
C GLY A 260 6.19 0.95 16.27
N ALA A 261 5.22 0.61 15.44
CA ALA A 261 5.08 1.18 14.11
C ALA A 261 4.46 2.59 14.20
N GLU A 262 5.05 3.51 13.47
CA GLU A 262 4.53 4.85 13.25
C GLU A 262 4.03 4.96 11.81
N VAL A 263 2.78 5.35 11.63
CA VAL A 263 2.19 5.58 10.31
C VAL A 263 2.63 6.94 9.80
N LEU A 264 3.28 6.98 8.64
CA LEU A 264 3.79 8.20 8.02
C LEU A 264 2.79 8.81 7.01
N THR A 265 2.02 7.98 6.33
CA THR A 265 0.96 8.37 5.38
C THR A 265 -0.40 7.90 5.89
N LYS A 266 -1.47 8.66 5.63
CA LYS A 266 -2.83 8.32 6.13
C LYS A 266 -3.87 8.53 5.05
#